data_b50b51444f121c145cf47b0b6d0bf319
#
_entry.id   b50b51444f121c145cf47b0b6d0bf319
#
_cell.length_a   1.000
_cell.length_b   1.000
_cell.length_c   1.000
_cell.angle_alpha   90.00
_cell.angle_beta   90.00
_cell.angle_gamma   90.00
#
_symmetry.space_group_name_H-M   'P 1'
#
loop_
_entity.id
_entity.type
_entity.pdbx_description
1 polymer ?
#
loop_
_entity_poly.entity_id
_entity_poly.type
_entity_poly.pdbx_seq_one_letter_code
_entity_poly.pdbx_strand_id
1 'polypeptide(L)'
;MNYPFKNAVLDFVKGKPAEQAMTEILTICEHYPAPAIDTALNFLSTHDTERALTVIADEPANGRGRAWQSGRCVTGDAYEEGLLRLRMAYAIIYTLPGVPCLYYGDEAGLSGYADPFNRCCYPWGFENHELVDWFCQLGQLRLSMPFLTEATFMPLAVDHDLCAYIRSQDEQKLLVAINRAYHPRELSLPSEFASAQVHLLLGGYENGVLQRESAVLLSLCQQPHDLAI
;
A
#
# COMPACT_ATOMS: atom_id res chain seq x y z
N MET A 1 -2.55 15.67 6.03
CA MET A 1 -2.71 14.84 4.81
C MET A 1 -1.35 14.67 4.14
N ASN A 2 -0.91 13.45 3.93
CA ASN A 2 0.43 13.11 3.49
C ASN A 2 0.51 12.89 1.96
N TYR A 3 0.42 13.99 1.20
CA TYR A 3 0.56 13.95 -0.27
C TYR A 3 1.94 13.42 -0.74
N PRO A 4 3.06 13.73 -0.06
CA PRO A 4 4.35 13.19 -0.46
C PRO A 4 4.39 11.65 -0.44
N PHE A 5 3.88 11.00 0.62
CA PHE A 5 3.81 9.54 0.66
C PHE A 5 2.91 8.98 -0.44
N LYS A 6 1.73 9.62 -0.65
CA LYS A 6 0.85 9.25 -1.77
C LYS A 6 1.61 9.23 -3.10
N ASN A 7 2.33 10.31 -3.40
CA ASN A 7 3.03 10.46 -4.68
C ASN A 7 4.16 9.43 -4.80
N ALA A 8 4.99 9.26 -3.77
CA ALA A 8 6.06 8.29 -3.75
C ALA A 8 5.56 6.85 -3.99
N VAL A 9 4.48 6.46 -3.31
CA VAL A 9 3.89 5.12 -3.43
C VAL A 9 3.26 4.91 -4.81
N LEU A 10 2.48 5.87 -5.32
CA LEU A 10 1.88 5.78 -6.65
C LEU A 10 2.96 5.73 -7.75
N ASP A 11 3.99 6.53 -7.64
CA ASP A 11 5.11 6.54 -8.58
C ASP A 11 5.84 5.18 -8.59
N PHE A 12 6.07 4.58 -7.42
CA PHE A 12 6.66 3.24 -7.33
C PHE A 12 5.79 2.21 -8.04
N VAL A 13 4.51 2.08 -7.71
CA VAL A 13 3.65 1.05 -8.31
C VAL A 13 3.41 1.27 -9.81
N LYS A 14 3.61 2.49 -10.31
CA LYS A 14 3.54 2.83 -11.74
C LYS A 14 4.82 2.54 -12.53
N GLY A 15 5.92 2.21 -11.87
CA GLY A 15 7.16 1.82 -12.55
C GLY A 15 8.39 2.66 -12.24
N LYS A 16 8.28 3.72 -11.40
CA LYS A 16 9.49 4.42 -10.94
C LYS A 16 10.30 3.54 -9.97
N PRO A 17 11.63 3.72 -9.92
CA PRO A 17 12.49 2.96 -9.02
C PRO A 17 12.05 3.06 -7.55
N ALA A 18 12.06 1.94 -6.83
CA ALA A 18 11.72 1.92 -5.41
C ALA A 18 12.69 2.76 -4.57
N GLU A 19 13.95 2.90 -4.98
CA GLU A 19 14.94 3.74 -4.32
C GLU A 19 14.52 5.20 -4.30
N GLN A 20 13.88 5.68 -5.38
CA GLN A 20 13.37 7.05 -5.41
C GLN A 20 12.22 7.24 -4.41
N ALA A 21 11.24 6.33 -4.41
CA ALA A 21 10.12 6.38 -3.48
C ALA A 21 10.59 6.28 -2.02
N MET A 22 11.56 5.40 -1.74
CA MET A 22 12.14 5.24 -0.41
C MET A 22 12.87 6.52 0.04
N THR A 23 13.64 7.14 -0.84
CA THR A 23 14.32 8.41 -0.55
C THR A 23 13.33 9.52 -0.20
N GLU A 24 12.23 9.64 -0.95
CA GLU A 24 11.17 10.62 -0.67
C GLU A 24 10.50 10.34 0.68
N ILE A 25 10.19 9.09 1.01
CA ILE A 25 9.60 8.68 2.29
C ILE A 25 10.55 9.01 3.45
N LEU A 26 11.83 8.63 3.35
CA LEU A 26 12.83 8.91 4.37
C LEU A 26 13.03 10.41 4.59
N THR A 27 13.10 11.18 3.51
CA THR A 27 13.24 12.63 3.59
C THR A 27 12.11 13.27 4.41
N ILE A 28 10.88 12.78 4.24
CA ILE A 28 9.74 13.26 5.03
C ILE A 28 9.86 12.83 6.49
N CYS A 29 10.21 11.56 6.74
CA CYS A 29 10.40 11.05 8.10
C CYS A 29 11.51 11.80 8.87
N GLU A 30 12.56 12.24 8.19
CA GLU A 30 13.68 12.98 8.78
C GLU A 30 13.35 14.48 9.05
N HIS A 31 12.54 15.09 8.19
CA HIS A 31 12.24 16.52 8.29
C HIS A 31 11.06 16.86 9.20
N TYR A 32 10.18 15.90 9.48
CA TYR A 32 9.02 16.12 10.34
C TYR A 32 9.22 15.48 11.71
N PRO A 33 8.80 16.13 12.80
CA PRO A 33 8.80 15.51 14.13
C PRO A 33 7.94 14.25 14.15
N ALA A 34 8.38 13.21 14.86
CA ALA A 34 7.68 11.93 14.94
C ALA A 34 6.16 12.10 15.26
N PRO A 35 5.73 12.92 16.26
CA PRO A 35 4.30 13.07 16.54
C PRO A 35 3.49 13.65 15.37
N ALA A 36 4.12 14.43 14.47
CA ALA A 36 3.45 14.95 13.29
C ALA A 36 3.31 13.89 12.19
N ILE A 37 4.33 13.04 12.03
CA ILE A 37 4.27 11.90 11.09
C ILE A 37 3.29 10.85 11.60
N ASP A 38 3.32 10.48 12.88
CA ASP A 38 2.49 9.44 13.48
C ASP A 38 0.98 9.75 13.38
N THR A 39 0.63 11.04 13.30
CA THR A 39 -0.75 11.52 13.14
C THR A 39 -1.10 11.92 11.70
N ALA A 40 -0.17 11.85 10.77
CA ALA A 40 -0.41 12.21 9.38
C ALA A 40 -1.32 11.19 8.69
N LEU A 41 -2.37 11.65 7.99
CA LEU A 41 -3.23 10.78 7.21
C LEU A 41 -2.52 10.35 5.92
N ASN A 42 -2.28 9.05 5.78
CA ASN A 42 -1.75 8.41 4.59
C ASN A 42 -2.90 7.89 3.72
N PHE A 43 -2.97 8.32 2.48
CA PHE A 43 -4.06 8.00 1.56
C PHE A 43 -3.52 7.89 0.13
N LEU A 44 -4.29 7.31 -0.77
CA LEU A 44 -4.00 7.29 -2.21
C LEU A 44 -4.99 8.13 -3.02
N SER A 45 -6.26 8.09 -2.66
CA SER A 45 -7.32 8.89 -3.28
C SER A 45 -7.92 9.88 -2.30
N THR A 46 -8.49 10.97 -2.82
CA THR A 46 -9.29 11.95 -2.07
C THR A 46 -10.39 12.53 -2.94
N HIS A 47 -11.26 13.34 -2.35
CA HIS A 47 -12.26 14.10 -3.09
C HIS A 47 -11.66 15.19 -4.01
N ASP A 48 -10.39 15.56 -3.83
CA ASP A 48 -9.69 16.58 -4.61
C ASP A 48 -8.75 16.02 -5.69
N THR A 49 -8.53 14.70 -5.68
CA THR A 49 -7.59 14.05 -6.60
C THR A 49 -8.26 12.97 -7.42
N GLU A 50 -7.66 12.61 -8.54
CA GLU A 50 -8.04 11.41 -9.29
C GLU A 50 -7.97 10.18 -8.40
N ARG A 51 -8.84 9.18 -8.64
CA ARG A 51 -8.78 7.91 -7.90
C ARG A 51 -7.50 7.16 -8.19
N ALA A 52 -6.97 6.49 -7.17
CA ALA A 52 -5.72 5.75 -7.26
C ALA A 52 -5.73 4.75 -8.43
N LEU A 53 -6.81 4.00 -8.60
CA LEU A 53 -6.95 3.04 -9.70
C LEU A 53 -6.82 3.72 -11.08
N THR A 54 -7.41 4.90 -11.26
CA THR A 54 -7.26 5.67 -12.51
C THR A 54 -5.83 6.13 -12.72
N VAL A 55 -5.18 6.65 -11.67
CA VAL A 55 -3.78 7.09 -11.73
C VAL A 55 -2.83 5.95 -12.06
N ILE A 56 -3.12 4.75 -11.57
CA ILE A 56 -2.29 3.55 -11.77
C ILE A 56 -2.48 2.96 -13.17
N ALA A 57 -3.74 2.84 -13.63
CA ALA A 57 -4.12 1.96 -14.73
C ALA A 57 -4.54 2.67 -16.03
N ASP A 58 -4.83 3.97 -16.00
CA ASP A 58 -5.26 4.71 -17.18
C ASP A 58 -4.22 5.79 -17.57
N GLU A 59 -4.38 6.32 -18.78
CA GLU A 59 -3.56 7.42 -19.26
C GLU A 59 -3.87 8.73 -18.50
N PRO A 60 -2.86 9.56 -18.23
CA PRO A 60 -3.08 10.84 -17.55
C PRO A 60 -3.99 11.76 -18.40
N ALA A 61 -4.80 12.55 -17.72
CA ALA A 61 -5.70 13.50 -18.42
C ALA A 61 -4.95 14.52 -19.28
N ASN A 62 -3.73 14.93 -18.90
CA ASN A 62 -2.85 15.84 -19.65
C ASN A 62 -3.57 17.11 -20.14
N GLY A 63 -4.43 17.70 -19.29
CA GLY A 63 -5.19 18.89 -19.62
C GLY A 63 -6.44 18.66 -20.50
N ARG A 64 -6.78 17.41 -20.81
CA ARG A 64 -8.01 17.06 -21.53
C ARG A 64 -9.24 17.45 -20.72
N GLY A 65 -10.25 17.98 -21.42
CA GLY A 65 -11.44 18.55 -20.80
C GLY A 65 -12.38 17.52 -20.18
N ARG A 66 -13.43 18.02 -19.51
CA ARG A 66 -14.42 17.21 -18.79
C ARG A 66 -15.13 16.17 -19.65
N ALA A 67 -15.43 16.50 -20.91
CA ALA A 67 -16.10 15.57 -21.82
C ALA A 67 -15.27 14.31 -22.09
N TRP A 68 -13.95 14.44 -22.16
CA TRP A 68 -13.05 13.30 -22.29
C TRP A 68 -12.99 12.49 -20.99
N GLN A 69 -12.89 13.13 -19.84
CA GLN A 69 -12.80 12.48 -18.53
C GLN A 69 -14.10 11.76 -18.14
N SER A 70 -15.27 12.34 -18.45
CA SER A 70 -16.57 11.80 -18.05
C SER A 70 -16.94 10.46 -18.68
N GLY A 71 -16.37 10.15 -19.83
CA GLY A 71 -16.64 8.91 -20.56
C GLY A 71 -15.66 7.78 -20.27
N ARG A 72 -14.73 7.99 -19.34
CA ARG A 72 -13.66 7.01 -19.08
C ARG A 72 -13.85 6.30 -17.76
N CYS A 73 -13.65 4.99 -17.80
CA CYS A 73 -13.46 4.14 -16.66
C CYS A 73 -12.40 3.08 -16.99
N VAL A 74 -11.68 2.62 -16.00
CA VAL A 74 -10.69 1.56 -16.16
C VAL A 74 -11.42 0.23 -16.31
N THR A 75 -11.11 -0.54 -17.33
CA THR A 75 -11.78 -1.83 -17.64
C THR A 75 -10.80 -2.84 -18.25
N GLY A 76 -11.21 -4.13 -18.34
CA GLY A 76 -10.43 -5.19 -18.98
C GLY A 76 -9.08 -5.44 -18.30
N ASP A 77 -8.06 -5.77 -19.09
CA ASP A 77 -6.73 -6.12 -18.57
C ASP A 77 -6.10 -4.98 -17.74
N ALA A 78 -6.33 -3.73 -18.13
CA ALA A 78 -5.85 -2.57 -17.38
C ALA A 78 -6.49 -2.47 -15.98
N TYR A 79 -7.75 -2.89 -15.83
CA TYR A 79 -8.41 -2.96 -14.54
C TYR A 79 -7.77 -4.02 -13.65
N GLU A 80 -7.57 -5.23 -14.16
CA GLU A 80 -7.00 -6.35 -13.40
C GLU A 80 -5.54 -6.05 -12.96
N GLU A 81 -4.72 -5.54 -13.87
CA GLU A 81 -3.35 -5.11 -13.53
C GLU A 81 -3.38 -3.92 -12.54
N GLY A 82 -4.30 -2.98 -12.74
CA GLY A 82 -4.52 -1.87 -11.83
C GLY A 82 -4.87 -2.31 -10.42
N LEU A 83 -5.72 -3.33 -10.27
CA LEU A 83 -6.07 -3.89 -8.97
C LEU A 83 -4.88 -4.56 -8.25
N LEU A 84 -3.99 -5.23 -8.98
CA LEU A 84 -2.76 -5.78 -8.42
C LEU A 84 -1.88 -4.65 -7.86
N ARG A 85 -1.65 -3.62 -8.65
CA ARG A 85 -0.85 -2.46 -8.26
C ARG A 85 -1.49 -1.66 -7.12
N LEU A 86 -2.82 -1.55 -7.11
CA LEU A 86 -3.57 -0.91 -6.04
C LEU A 86 -3.39 -1.64 -4.70
N ARG A 87 -3.46 -2.98 -4.70
CA ARG A 87 -3.18 -3.79 -3.50
C ARG A 87 -1.75 -3.58 -2.98
N MET A 88 -0.74 -3.56 -3.86
CA MET A 88 0.64 -3.24 -3.47
C MET A 88 0.75 -1.86 -2.83
N ALA A 89 0.14 -0.86 -3.44
CA ALA A 89 0.16 0.50 -2.95
C ALA A 89 -0.50 0.64 -1.56
N TYR A 90 -1.67 0.00 -1.36
CA TYR A 90 -2.34 0.02 -0.06
C TYR A 90 -1.64 -0.82 1.00
N ALA A 91 -0.97 -1.93 0.64
CA ALA A 91 -0.11 -2.66 1.57
C ALA A 91 1.01 -1.75 2.13
N ILE A 92 1.59 -0.90 1.30
CA ILE A 92 2.57 0.10 1.73
C ILE A 92 1.89 1.17 2.61
N ILE A 93 0.80 1.79 2.16
CA ILE A 93 0.10 2.88 2.88
C ILE A 93 -0.34 2.44 4.28
N TYR A 94 -0.81 1.21 4.43
CA TYR A 94 -1.27 0.68 5.71
C TYR A 94 -0.14 0.36 6.71
N THR A 95 1.09 0.29 6.23
CA THR A 95 2.25 -0.09 7.04
C THR A 95 3.30 1.01 7.21
N LEU A 96 3.23 2.10 6.45
CA LEU A 96 4.06 3.30 6.65
C LEU A 96 3.75 4.00 8.00
N PRO A 97 4.68 4.84 8.51
CA PRO A 97 4.40 5.76 9.62
C PRO A 97 3.18 6.63 9.32
N GLY A 98 2.31 6.83 10.31
CA GLY A 98 1.08 7.60 10.19
C GLY A 98 -0.19 6.74 10.20
N VAL A 99 -1.32 7.37 9.90
CA VAL A 99 -2.65 6.78 9.97
C VAL A 99 -3.15 6.47 8.55
N PRO A 100 -3.37 5.19 8.20
CA PRO A 100 -3.94 4.84 6.90
C PRO A 100 -5.37 5.37 6.77
N CYS A 101 -5.67 5.92 5.61
CA CYS A 101 -6.97 6.48 5.27
C CYS A 101 -7.41 5.93 3.91
N LEU A 102 -8.57 5.30 3.89
CA LEU A 102 -9.20 4.80 2.67
C LEU A 102 -10.22 5.82 2.17
N TYR A 103 -10.15 6.21 0.92
CA TYR A 103 -11.20 6.97 0.27
C TYR A 103 -12.27 6.01 -0.21
N TYR A 104 -13.54 6.27 0.12
CA TYR A 104 -14.65 5.37 -0.20
C TYR A 104 -14.64 4.96 -1.67
N GLY A 105 -14.89 3.68 -1.92
CA GLY A 105 -14.97 3.10 -3.26
C GLY A 105 -13.63 2.65 -3.84
N ASP A 106 -12.49 3.00 -3.27
CA ASP A 106 -11.21 2.40 -3.66
C ASP A 106 -11.21 0.89 -3.34
N GLU A 107 -11.82 0.51 -2.21
CA GLU A 107 -12.05 -0.89 -1.82
C GLU A 107 -13.04 -1.63 -2.73
N ALA A 108 -13.89 -0.89 -3.42
CA ALA A 108 -14.85 -1.45 -4.37
C ALA A 108 -14.34 -1.48 -5.82
N GLY A 109 -13.11 -0.97 -6.06
CA GLY A 109 -12.49 -0.93 -7.38
C GLY A 109 -13.01 0.22 -8.25
N LEU A 110 -13.49 1.33 -7.64
CA LEU A 110 -13.92 2.49 -8.40
C LEU A 110 -12.74 3.20 -9.07
N SER A 111 -12.92 3.57 -10.32
CA SER A 111 -12.07 4.49 -11.05
C SER A 111 -12.76 5.86 -11.23
N GLY A 112 -11.99 6.90 -11.52
CA GLY A 112 -12.52 8.23 -11.80
C GLY A 112 -11.41 9.27 -11.87
N TYR A 113 -11.53 10.18 -12.84
CA TYR A 113 -10.64 11.32 -13.00
C TYR A 113 -10.95 12.42 -11.99
N ALA A 114 -10.38 13.60 -12.16
CA ALA A 114 -10.56 14.73 -11.24
C ALA A 114 -12.04 15.11 -11.02
N ASP A 115 -12.29 15.89 -9.98
CA ASP A 115 -13.62 16.36 -9.62
C ASP A 115 -14.46 16.86 -10.86
N PRO A 116 -15.70 16.36 -11.04
CA PRO A 116 -16.53 15.55 -10.14
C PRO A 116 -16.43 14.03 -10.36
N PHE A 117 -15.60 13.54 -11.28
CA PHE A 117 -15.63 12.15 -11.73
C PHE A 117 -15.03 11.18 -10.69
N ASN A 118 -14.21 11.68 -9.77
CA ASN A 118 -13.70 10.91 -8.61
C ASN A 118 -14.75 10.71 -7.52
N ARG A 119 -15.91 11.37 -7.59
CA ARG A 119 -16.99 11.38 -6.58
C ARG A 119 -18.21 10.58 -7.01
N CYS A 120 -18.04 9.53 -7.81
CA CYS A 120 -19.11 8.62 -8.16
C CYS A 120 -19.75 8.01 -6.90
N CYS A 121 -21.05 7.68 -6.98
CA CYS A 121 -21.73 6.96 -5.91
C CYS A 121 -21.05 5.60 -5.67
N TYR A 122 -21.13 5.13 -4.42
CA TYR A 122 -20.66 3.78 -4.10
C TYR A 122 -21.49 2.75 -4.88
N PRO A 123 -20.87 1.72 -5.47
CA PRO A 123 -21.52 0.78 -6.39
C PRO A 123 -22.22 -0.34 -5.64
N TRP A 124 -23.21 -0.02 -4.79
CA TRP A 124 -23.92 -0.99 -3.98
C TRP A 124 -24.46 -2.18 -4.78
N GLY A 125 -24.02 -3.39 -4.41
CA GLY A 125 -24.35 -4.65 -5.08
C GLY A 125 -23.56 -4.94 -6.35
N PHE A 126 -22.59 -4.07 -6.71
CA PHE A 126 -21.69 -4.22 -7.85
C PHE A 126 -20.22 -4.01 -7.46
N GLU A 127 -19.91 -4.14 -6.18
CA GLU A 127 -18.57 -4.03 -5.63
C GLU A 127 -17.68 -5.18 -6.15
N ASN A 128 -16.40 -4.91 -6.29
CA ASN A 128 -15.43 -5.99 -6.42
C ASN A 128 -15.25 -6.66 -5.05
N HIS A 129 -16.01 -7.74 -4.80
CA HIS A 129 -16.05 -8.41 -3.51
C HIS A 129 -14.68 -8.97 -3.08
N GLU A 130 -13.87 -9.48 -4.01
CA GLU A 130 -12.52 -9.97 -3.70
C GLU A 130 -11.63 -8.82 -3.18
N LEU A 131 -11.78 -7.63 -3.76
CA LEU A 131 -11.05 -6.46 -3.31
C LEU A 131 -11.55 -5.98 -1.95
N VAL A 132 -12.87 -5.95 -1.73
CA VAL A 132 -13.46 -5.60 -0.43
C VAL A 132 -12.94 -6.54 0.66
N ASP A 133 -12.98 -7.85 0.43
CA ASP A 133 -12.50 -8.85 1.37
C ASP A 133 -10.99 -8.67 1.67
N TRP A 134 -10.21 -8.37 0.64
CA TRP A 134 -8.80 -8.07 0.79
C TRP A 134 -8.55 -6.83 1.67
N PHE A 135 -9.31 -5.76 1.47
CA PHE A 135 -9.22 -4.56 2.33
C PHE A 135 -9.66 -4.83 3.77
N CYS A 136 -10.67 -5.67 3.97
CA CYS A 136 -11.08 -6.12 5.31
C CYS A 136 -9.93 -6.86 6.01
N GLN A 137 -9.25 -7.79 5.32
CA GLN A 137 -8.09 -8.50 5.85
C GLN A 137 -6.94 -7.55 6.18
N LEU A 138 -6.61 -6.63 5.28
CA LEU A 138 -5.57 -5.63 5.51
C LEU A 138 -5.88 -4.73 6.72
N GLY A 139 -7.14 -4.30 6.86
CA GLY A 139 -7.60 -3.52 8.01
C GLY A 139 -7.50 -4.27 9.32
N GLN A 140 -7.95 -5.54 9.36
CA GLN A 140 -7.82 -6.41 10.53
C GLN A 140 -6.35 -6.63 10.91
N LEU A 141 -5.49 -6.85 9.93
CA LEU A 141 -4.05 -7.00 10.15
C LEU A 141 -3.44 -5.74 10.78
N ARG A 142 -3.79 -4.55 10.28
CA ARG A 142 -3.35 -3.28 10.86
C ARG A 142 -3.85 -3.11 12.31
N LEU A 143 -5.09 -3.47 12.60
CA LEU A 143 -5.67 -3.40 13.95
C LEU A 143 -5.02 -4.39 14.93
N SER A 144 -4.57 -5.55 14.44
CA SER A 144 -3.86 -6.53 15.26
C SER A 144 -2.43 -6.11 15.64
N MET A 145 -1.91 -5.04 15.04
CA MET A 145 -0.55 -4.53 15.24
C MET A 145 -0.55 -3.07 15.74
N PRO A 146 -1.07 -2.78 16.95
CA PRO A 146 -1.18 -1.42 17.47
C PRO A 146 0.18 -0.71 17.61
N PHE A 147 1.27 -1.45 17.77
CA PHE A 147 2.63 -0.92 17.85
C PHE A 147 3.02 -0.10 16.59
N LEU A 148 2.39 -0.35 15.45
CA LEU A 148 2.65 0.39 14.21
C LEU A 148 2.32 1.89 14.29
N THR A 149 1.61 2.34 15.32
CA THR A 149 1.31 3.76 15.54
C THR A 149 2.56 4.57 15.85
N GLU A 150 3.52 3.98 16.58
CA GLU A 150 4.74 4.66 17.04
C GLU A 150 6.03 3.92 16.62
N ALA A 151 5.88 2.86 15.82
CA ALA A 151 7.00 2.06 15.37
C ALA A 151 7.98 2.88 14.52
N THR A 152 9.27 2.65 14.72
CA THR A 152 10.32 3.19 13.85
C THR A 152 10.18 2.66 12.42
N PHE A 153 10.83 3.33 11.47
CA PHE A 153 10.83 2.95 10.06
C PHE A 153 12.27 2.79 9.58
N MET A 154 12.61 1.61 9.04
CA MET A 154 13.95 1.30 8.56
C MET A 154 13.90 0.55 7.22
N PRO A 155 14.50 1.08 6.14
CA PRO A 155 14.68 0.33 4.91
C PRO A 155 15.51 -0.94 5.13
N LEU A 156 15.14 -2.03 4.46
CA LEU A 156 15.86 -3.30 4.52
C LEU A 156 16.51 -3.64 3.17
N ALA A 157 15.72 -3.70 2.12
CA ALA A 157 16.19 -4.00 0.77
C ALA A 157 15.37 -3.18 -0.23
N VAL A 158 16.05 -2.36 -1.01
CA VAL A 158 15.40 -1.47 -1.98
C VAL A 158 16.21 -1.51 -3.27
N ASP A 159 15.56 -1.91 -4.35
CA ASP A 159 16.07 -1.75 -5.70
C ASP A 159 14.91 -1.42 -6.64
N HIS A 160 15.14 -1.30 -7.94
CA HIS A 160 14.16 -0.79 -8.90
C HIS A 160 12.71 -1.31 -8.69
N ASP A 161 12.53 -2.61 -8.43
CA ASP A 161 11.23 -3.25 -8.33
C ASP A 161 10.93 -3.88 -6.97
N LEU A 162 11.91 -3.91 -6.07
CA LEU A 162 11.80 -4.44 -4.72
C LEU A 162 11.80 -3.31 -3.70
N CYS A 163 10.75 -3.26 -2.89
CA CYS A 163 10.65 -2.34 -1.76
C CYS A 163 10.44 -3.14 -0.48
N ALA A 164 11.45 -3.20 0.38
CA ALA A 164 11.35 -3.87 1.67
C ALA A 164 11.86 -2.99 2.81
N TYR A 165 11.13 -3.00 3.93
CA TYR A 165 11.43 -2.22 5.12
C TYR A 165 10.91 -2.90 6.38
N ILE A 166 11.42 -2.45 7.53
CA ILE A 166 11.01 -2.93 8.85
C ILE A 166 10.37 -1.78 9.63
N ARG A 167 9.26 -2.08 10.28
CA ARG A 167 8.65 -1.27 11.34
C ARG A 167 8.90 -1.96 12.66
N SER A 168 9.41 -1.23 13.67
CA SER A 168 9.74 -1.84 14.97
C SER A 168 9.45 -0.92 16.13
N GLN A 169 8.93 -1.51 17.20
CA GLN A 169 8.79 -0.92 18.52
C GLN A 169 9.08 -1.99 19.56
N ASP A 170 10.11 -1.79 20.39
CA ASP A 170 10.60 -2.77 21.35
C ASP A 170 10.89 -4.13 20.67
N GLU A 171 10.28 -5.19 21.16
CA GLU A 171 10.43 -6.55 20.61
C GLU A 171 9.45 -6.85 19.46
N GLN A 172 8.52 -5.95 19.17
CA GLN A 172 7.53 -6.12 18.11
C GLN A 172 8.08 -5.58 16.80
N LYS A 173 8.03 -6.39 15.75
CA LYS A 173 8.56 -6.02 14.44
C LYS A 173 7.63 -6.49 13.32
N LEU A 174 7.54 -5.69 12.28
CA LEU A 174 6.89 -6.02 11.03
C LEU A 174 7.86 -5.75 9.88
N LEU A 175 8.22 -6.78 9.15
CA LEU A 175 8.91 -6.65 7.88
C LEU A 175 7.85 -6.65 6.77
N VAL A 176 7.93 -5.67 5.91
CA VAL A 176 7.08 -5.51 4.71
C VAL A 176 7.96 -5.66 3.49
N ALA A 177 7.55 -6.50 2.54
CA ALA A 177 8.26 -6.64 1.28
C ALA A 177 7.29 -6.71 0.11
N ILE A 178 7.54 -5.86 -0.88
CA ILE A 178 6.77 -5.72 -2.12
C ILE A 178 7.70 -5.99 -3.29
N ASN A 179 7.40 -7.00 -4.08
CA ASN A 179 8.03 -7.27 -5.36
C ASN A 179 7.08 -6.88 -6.50
N ARG A 180 7.39 -5.79 -7.19
CA ARG A 180 6.62 -5.34 -8.36
C ARG A 180 7.08 -6.02 -9.66
N ALA A 181 8.25 -6.67 -9.66
CA ALA A 181 8.81 -7.30 -10.85
C ALA A 181 7.93 -8.45 -11.37
N TYR A 182 7.99 -8.70 -12.68
CA TYR A 182 7.36 -9.86 -13.33
C TYR A 182 8.15 -11.17 -13.15
N HIS A 183 9.17 -11.19 -12.25
CA HIS A 183 9.96 -12.37 -11.92
C HIS A 183 10.19 -12.46 -10.41
N PRO A 184 10.49 -13.66 -9.89
CA PRO A 184 10.78 -13.82 -8.47
C PRO A 184 12.02 -13.02 -8.03
N ARG A 185 11.99 -12.56 -6.77
CA ARG A 185 13.09 -11.83 -6.14
C ARG A 185 13.45 -12.49 -4.81
N GLU A 186 14.75 -12.68 -4.59
CA GLU A 186 15.25 -13.11 -3.30
C GLU A 186 15.30 -11.93 -2.33
N LEU A 187 14.88 -12.19 -1.10
CA LEU A 187 14.96 -11.28 0.01
C LEU A 187 15.81 -11.89 1.12
N SER A 188 16.97 -11.32 1.37
CA SER A 188 17.81 -11.71 2.50
C SER A 188 17.15 -11.25 3.80
N LEU A 189 16.55 -12.19 4.52
CA LEU A 189 15.89 -11.91 5.78
C LEU A 189 16.92 -11.80 6.92
N PRO A 190 16.77 -10.82 7.84
CA PRO A 190 17.46 -10.88 9.13
C PRO A 190 17.12 -12.18 9.87
N SER A 191 18.09 -12.78 10.54
CA SER A 191 17.95 -14.08 11.20
C SER A 191 16.79 -14.15 12.20
N GLU A 192 16.43 -13.04 12.81
CA GLU A 192 15.30 -12.93 13.72
C GLU A 192 13.95 -13.24 13.04
N PHE A 193 13.80 -12.98 11.74
CA PHE A 193 12.58 -13.28 11.00
C PHE A 193 12.45 -14.74 10.54
N ALA A 194 13.38 -15.62 10.88
CA ALA A 194 13.32 -17.04 10.52
C ALA A 194 12.08 -17.76 11.04
N SER A 195 11.53 -17.29 12.17
CA SER A 195 10.31 -17.83 12.81
C SER A 195 9.13 -16.85 12.75
N ALA A 196 9.17 -15.84 11.89
CA ALA A 196 8.12 -14.85 11.78
C ALA A 196 6.81 -15.45 11.25
N GLN A 197 5.70 -14.91 11.73
CA GLN A 197 4.40 -15.22 11.15
C GLN A 197 4.29 -14.55 9.78
N VAL A 198 3.95 -15.35 8.76
CA VAL A 198 3.80 -14.90 7.37
C VAL A 198 2.36 -14.49 7.12
N HIS A 199 2.16 -13.25 6.66
CA HIS A 199 0.89 -12.73 6.17
C HIS A 199 1.04 -12.41 4.68
N LEU A 200 0.60 -13.34 3.83
CA LEU A 200 0.64 -13.14 2.39
C LEU A 200 -0.56 -12.29 1.97
N LEU A 201 -0.29 -11.10 1.45
CA LEU A 201 -1.33 -10.17 0.97
C LEU A 201 -1.59 -10.31 -0.53
N LEU A 202 -0.56 -10.70 -1.30
CA LEU A 202 -0.66 -10.82 -2.75
C LEU A 202 0.44 -11.76 -3.27
N GLY A 203 0.12 -12.51 -4.33
CA GLY A 203 1.10 -13.37 -5.01
C GLY A 203 1.58 -14.55 -4.18
N GLY A 204 2.88 -14.76 -4.08
CA GLY A 204 3.49 -15.87 -3.37
C GLY A 204 4.78 -15.49 -2.64
N TYR A 205 5.03 -16.18 -1.54
CA TYR A 205 6.27 -16.08 -0.77
C TYR A 205 6.66 -17.46 -0.22
N GLU A 206 7.86 -17.89 -0.48
CA GLU A 206 8.38 -19.15 0.02
C GLU A 206 9.91 -19.07 0.22
N ASN A 207 10.39 -19.50 1.40
CA ASN A 207 11.83 -19.63 1.72
C ASN A 207 12.67 -18.38 1.39
N GLY A 208 12.16 -17.19 1.67
CA GLY A 208 12.87 -15.93 1.38
C GLY A 208 12.73 -15.46 -0.07
N VAL A 209 11.96 -16.14 -0.90
CA VAL A 209 11.70 -15.75 -2.29
C VAL A 209 10.30 -15.17 -2.43
N LEU A 210 10.21 -13.89 -2.81
CA LEU A 210 8.96 -13.29 -3.24
C LEU A 210 8.71 -13.64 -4.70
N GLN A 211 7.55 -14.20 -4.99
CA GLN A 211 7.15 -14.46 -6.37
C GLN A 211 6.90 -13.13 -7.11
N ARG A 212 6.73 -13.23 -8.44
CA ARG A 212 6.38 -12.05 -9.24
C ARG A 212 5.14 -11.35 -8.64
N GLU A 213 5.13 -10.03 -8.68
CA GLU A 213 3.98 -9.20 -8.31
C GLU A 213 3.37 -9.60 -6.96
N SER A 214 4.20 -9.64 -5.91
CA SER A 214 3.82 -10.11 -4.59
C SER A 214 3.99 -9.07 -3.50
N ALA A 215 3.19 -9.21 -2.45
CA ALA A 215 3.26 -8.42 -1.22
C ALA A 215 3.15 -9.35 -0.01
N VAL A 216 4.13 -9.31 0.87
CA VAL A 216 4.18 -10.12 2.09
C VAL A 216 4.51 -9.27 3.30
N LEU A 217 3.89 -9.60 4.42
CA LEU A 217 4.22 -9.08 5.72
C LEU A 217 4.70 -10.23 6.62
N LEU A 218 5.82 -10.01 7.32
CA LEU A 218 6.38 -10.96 8.28
C LEU A 218 6.37 -10.30 9.66
N SER A 219 5.57 -10.82 10.58
CA SER A 219 5.43 -10.23 11.91
C SER A 219 6.15 -11.06 12.99
N LEU A 220 6.87 -10.33 13.86
CA LEU A 220 7.34 -10.79 15.15
C LEU A 220 6.51 -10.05 16.19
N CYS A 221 5.39 -10.63 16.58
CA CYS A 221 4.57 -10.14 17.67
C CYS A 221 4.60 -11.21 18.76
N GLN A 222 4.81 -10.81 20.00
CA GLN A 222 4.46 -11.71 21.09
C GLN A 222 2.95 -11.94 21.00
N GLN A 223 2.53 -13.19 20.86
CA GLN A 223 1.12 -13.50 21.02
C GLN A 223 0.70 -12.96 22.39
N PRO A 224 -0.42 -12.26 22.50
CA PRO A 224 -0.95 -11.95 23.83
C PRO A 224 -1.08 -13.29 24.55
N HIS A 225 -0.31 -13.45 25.63
CA HIS A 225 -0.58 -14.54 26.57
C HIS A 225 -2.06 -14.47 26.87
N ASP A 226 -2.76 -15.58 26.66
CA ASP A 226 -4.17 -15.78 26.94
C ASP A 226 -4.57 -14.95 28.15
N LEU A 227 -5.33 -13.89 27.91
CA LEU A 227 -6.19 -13.35 28.95
C LEU A 227 -7.25 -14.43 29.17
N ALA A 228 -6.89 -15.40 30.01
CA ALA A 228 -7.85 -16.29 30.62
C ALA A 228 -8.84 -15.39 31.38
N ILE A 229 -10.05 -15.28 30.85
CA ILE A 229 -11.24 -14.76 31.57
C ILE A 229 -11.81 -15.90 32.40
#